data_2e8638d77e22f077eb02c7e9e4a177d3
#
_entry.id   2e8638d77e22f077eb02c7e9e4a177d3
#
_cell.length_a   1.000
_cell.length_b   1.000
_cell.length_c   1.000
_cell.angle_alpha   90.00
_cell.angle_beta   90.00
_cell.angle_gamma   90.00
#
_symmetry.space_group_name_H-M   'P 1'
#
loop_
_entity.id
_entity.type
_entity.pdbx_description
1 polymer ?
#
loop_
_entity_poly.entity_id
_entity_poly.type
_entity_poly.pdbx_seq_one_letter_code
_entity_poly.pdbx_strand_id
1 'polypeptide(L)'
;MSKIKKTALIGVVGASALTAGYYTFLKPSIQTTPSNQKTQNTNQEGNKESKNTTSSTKEGVAYKDGTYTGAVTKTTKGDFQVSVVVQGGKIANVNVLLQPNEEFSQSINKTALPKYVEEAIEAQSSDIALVSGASETFKGFKGSLQDALNKAK
;
A
#
# COMPACT_ATOMS: atom_id res chain seq x y z
N MET A 1 32.61 14.51 -48.75
CA MET A 1 31.33 14.07 -49.29
C MET A 1 31.11 12.61 -48.91
N SER A 2 30.36 12.32 -47.89
CA SER A 2 30.05 10.94 -47.49
C SER A 2 28.54 10.80 -47.31
N LYS A 3 27.96 9.93 -48.12
CA LYS A 3 26.51 9.73 -48.25
C LYS A 3 26.01 8.82 -47.11
N ILE A 4 25.09 9.35 -46.30
CA ILE A 4 24.38 8.60 -45.25
C ILE A 4 23.30 7.74 -45.91
N LYS A 5 23.44 6.43 -45.83
CA LYS A 5 22.41 5.48 -46.24
C LYS A 5 21.39 5.32 -45.16
N LYS A 6 20.15 5.70 -45.44
CA LYS A 6 18.97 5.43 -44.61
C LYS A 6 18.56 3.97 -44.78
N THR A 7 18.65 3.18 -43.74
CA THR A 7 18.08 1.84 -43.72
C THR A 7 16.80 1.92 -42.88
N ALA A 8 15.66 1.80 -43.54
CA ALA A 8 14.38 1.60 -42.91
C ALA A 8 14.22 0.13 -42.54
N LEU A 9 14.00 -0.18 -41.28
CA LEU A 9 13.63 -1.54 -40.83
C LEU A 9 12.18 -1.50 -40.41
N ILE A 10 11.38 -2.20 -41.19
CA ILE A 10 9.93 -2.41 -40.97
C ILE A 10 9.79 -3.43 -39.84
N GLY A 11 9.18 -3.01 -38.73
CA GLY A 11 8.94 -3.86 -37.57
C GLY A 11 7.70 -4.72 -37.73
N VAL A 12 7.82 -5.94 -37.33
CA VAL A 12 6.81 -6.98 -37.30
C VAL A 12 5.83 -6.72 -36.15
N VAL A 13 4.55 -6.68 -36.48
CA VAL A 13 3.44 -6.70 -35.54
C VAL A 13 3.30 -8.10 -34.97
N GLY A 14 3.66 -8.27 -33.71
CA GLY A 14 3.39 -9.48 -32.93
C GLY A 14 2.15 -9.29 -32.09
N ALA A 15 1.02 -9.84 -32.53
CA ALA A 15 -0.17 -9.96 -31.72
C ALA A 15 0.07 -11.06 -30.68
N SER A 16 0.15 -10.71 -29.41
CA SER A 16 0.17 -11.67 -28.30
C SER A 16 -1.16 -11.68 -27.60
N ALA A 17 -1.83 -12.83 -27.68
CA ALA A 17 -3.13 -13.10 -27.11
C ALA A 17 -3.17 -12.97 -25.59
N LEU A 18 -4.25 -12.37 -25.12
CA LEU A 18 -4.66 -12.28 -23.74
C LEU A 18 -5.05 -13.68 -23.23
N THR A 19 -4.29 -14.24 -22.33
CA THR A 19 -4.78 -15.32 -21.47
C THR A 19 -5.21 -14.74 -20.14
N ALA A 20 -6.53 -14.53 -20.03
CA ALA A 20 -7.17 -14.24 -18.77
C ALA A 20 -7.13 -15.51 -17.91
N GLY A 21 -6.22 -15.56 -16.95
CA GLY A 21 -6.20 -16.61 -15.93
C GLY A 21 -7.25 -16.31 -14.86
N TYR A 22 -8.42 -16.93 -14.97
CA TYR A 22 -9.42 -16.97 -13.91
C TYR A 22 -8.95 -17.90 -12.81
N TYR A 23 -8.46 -17.34 -11.70
CA TYR A 23 -8.32 -18.11 -10.48
C TYR A 23 -9.68 -18.23 -9.81
N THR A 24 -10.38 -19.32 -10.12
CA THR A 24 -11.55 -19.73 -9.34
C THR A 24 -11.07 -20.29 -8.01
N PHE A 25 -11.21 -19.50 -6.97
CA PHE A 25 -10.99 -19.93 -5.59
C PHE A 25 -12.17 -20.79 -5.15
N LEU A 26 -12.01 -22.12 -5.21
CA LEU A 26 -12.96 -23.09 -4.67
C LEU A 26 -12.96 -23.02 -3.14
N LYS A 27 -14.04 -22.52 -2.57
CA LYS A 27 -14.33 -22.66 -1.15
C LYS A 27 -14.82 -24.09 -0.90
N PRO A 28 -14.24 -24.86 0.01
CA PRO A 28 -14.86 -26.08 0.48
C PRO A 28 -16.04 -25.74 1.42
N SER A 29 -17.24 -26.07 1.00
CA SER A 29 -18.43 -26.10 1.86
C SER A 29 -18.31 -27.24 2.84
N ILE A 30 -18.21 -26.94 4.13
CA ILE A 30 -18.45 -27.93 5.17
C ILE A 30 -19.87 -27.71 5.67
N GLN A 31 -20.74 -28.60 5.24
CA GLN A 31 -22.05 -28.81 5.87
C GLN A 31 -21.84 -29.63 7.14
N THR A 32 -22.34 -29.13 8.25
CA THR A 32 -22.65 -29.96 9.40
C THR A 32 -23.99 -29.54 9.96
N THR A 33 -24.90 -30.46 9.88
CA THR A 33 -26.27 -30.45 10.36
C THR A 33 -26.32 -30.55 11.91
N PRO A 34 -27.40 -30.13 12.55
CA PRO A 34 -27.43 -29.82 13.98
C PRO A 34 -27.72 -31.06 14.84
N SER A 35 -27.16 -31.08 16.02
CA SER A 35 -27.67 -31.90 17.09
C SER A 35 -27.87 -31.07 18.36
N ASN A 36 -29.11 -31.07 18.73
CA ASN A 36 -29.75 -30.50 19.90
C ASN A 36 -29.31 -31.26 21.17
N GLN A 37 -28.86 -30.54 22.20
CA GLN A 37 -29.23 -30.93 23.57
C GLN A 37 -28.99 -29.79 24.58
N LYS A 38 -30.05 -29.54 25.21
CA LYS A 38 -30.43 -28.74 26.37
C LYS A 38 -29.77 -29.27 27.66
N THR A 39 -29.23 -28.41 28.52
CA THR A 39 -29.42 -28.43 29.97
C THR A 39 -28.63 -27.31 30.64
N GLN A 40 -29.36 -26.44 31.18
CA GLN A 40 -29.41 -25.70 32.47
C GLN A 40 -28.15 -25.72 33.37
N ASN A 41 -27.81 -24.53 33.76
CA ASN A 41 -27.85 -23.92 35.10
C ASN A 41 -26.51 -23.62 35.79
N THR A 42 -26.44 -22.40 36.25
CA THR A 42 -26.12 -21.81 37.56
C THR A 42 -24.79 -21.02 37.64
N ASN A 43 -25.04 -19.71 37.82
CA ASN A 43 -24.33 -18.67 38.61
C ASN A 43 -22.87 -18.91 39.04
N GLN A 44 -21.97 -17.94 38.73
CA GLN A 44 -21.50 -16.93 39.69
C GLN A 44 -20.49 -15.98 39.05
N GLU A 45 -20.80 -14.75 39.12
CA GLU A 45 -20.04 -13.55 39.51
C GLU A 45 -18.50 -13.64 39.49
N GLY A 46 -17.87 -12.79 38.65
CA GLY A 46 -16.44 -12.62 38.60
C GLY A 46 -16.07 -11.49 37.63
N ASN A 47 -16.27 -10.26 38.09
CA ASN A 47 -15.82 -9.01 37.49
C ASN A 47 -14.37 -9.12 37.05
N LYS A 48 -14.07 -8.98 35.75
CA LYS A 48 -12.79 -8.48 35.25
C LYS A 48 -12.94 -7.90 33.85
N GLU A 49 -13.01 -6.62 33.85
CA GLU A 49 -12.58 -5.64 32.87
C GLU A 49 -12.05 -6.24 31.56
N SER A 50 -12.96 -6.44 30.62
CA SER A 50 -12.62 -6.69 29.23
C SER A 50 -12.33 -5.35 28.57
N LYS A 51 -11.07 -5.07 28.40
CA LYS A 51 -10.55 -3.98 27.61
C LYS A 51 -11.14 -4.07 26.21
N ASN A 52 -12.22 -3.34 26.02
CA ASN A 52 -12.86 -3.17 24.72
C ASN A 52 -11.86 -2.50 23.78
N THR A 53 -11.13 -3.30 23.02
CA THR A 53 -10.39 -2.81 21.86
C THR A 53 -11.47 -2.47 20.83
N THR A 54 -11.97 -1.26 20.93
CA THR A 54 -12.74 -0.64 19.87
C THR A 54 -11.79 -0.55 18.67
N SER A 55 -11.87 -1.53 17.80
CA SER A 55 -11.38 -1.42 16.43
C SER A 55 -12.16 -0.25 15.81
N SER A 56 -11.60 0.93 15.96
CA SER A 56 -12.07 2.12 15.24
C SER A 56 -11.78 1.85 13.77
N THR A 57 -12.73 1.26 13.08
CA THR A 57 -12.82 1.33 11.64
C THR A 57 -13.02 2.80 11.33
N LYS A 58 -11.92 3.53 11.12
CA LYS A 58 -11.97 4.84 10.48
C LYS A 58 -12.62 4.58 9.14
N GLU A 59 -13.83 5.10 8.94
CA GLU A 59 -14.45 5.16 7.62
C GLU A 59 -13.41 5.80 6.70
N GLY A 60 -12.80 4.99 5.84
CA GLY A 60 -11.72 5.43 4.98
C GLY A 60 -12.27 6.49 4.04
N VAL A 61 -11.60 7.61 3.97
CA VAL A 61 -11.87 8.62 2.94
C VAL A 61 -11.78 7.90 1.60
N ALA A 62 -12.89 7.88 0.86
CA ALA A 62 -12.91 7.31 -0.48
C ALA A 62 -12.08 8.23 -1.39
N TYR A 63 -10.98 7.70 -1.92
CA TYR A 63 -10.15 8.41 -2.88
C TYR A 63 -10.70 8.23 -4.30
N LYS A 64 -10.39 9.14 -5.20
CA LYS A 64 -10.68 8.99 -6.62
C LYS A 64 -9.66 8.05 -7.26
N ASP A 65 -10.12 7.15 -8.11
CA ASP A 65 -9.24 6.23 -8.84
C ASP A 65 -8.27 7.00 -9.75
N GLY A 66 -7.03 6.55 -9.77
CA GLY A 66 -5.97 7.16 -10.55
C GLY A 66 -4.60 7.00 -9.94
N THR A 67 -3.60 7.63 -10.58
CA THR A 67 -2.23 7.70 -10.07
C THR A 67 -1.89 9.13 -9.71
N TYR A 68 -1.48 9.36 -8.48
CA TYR A 68 -1.22 10.69 -7.93
C TYR A 68 0.22 10.78 -7.45
N THR A 69 0.98 11.70 -8.03
CA THR A 69 2.36 11.96 -7.62
C THR A 69 2.38 13.06 -6.57
N GLY A 70 2.99 12.76 -5.43
CA GLY A 70 3.21 13.71 -4.35
C GLY A 70 4.27 14.74 -4.70
N ALA A 71 4.26 15.85 -3.97
CA ALA A 71 5.33 16.83 -4.07
C ALA A 71 6.66 16.25 -3.57
N VAL A 72 7.77 16.77 -4.11
CA VAL A 72 9.11 16.46 -3.59
C VAL A 72 9.23 17.01 -2.18
N THR A 73 9.48 16.14 -1.21
CA THR A 73 9.72 16.53 0.17
C THR A 73 11.20 16.54 0.48
N LYS A 74 11.72 17.70 0.85
CA LYS A 74 13.12 17.89 1.21
C LYS A 74 13.38 17.42 2.63
N THR A 75 14.46 16.67 2.83
CA THR A 75 14.96 16.27 4.13
C THR A 75 16.44 16.61 4.28
N THR A 76 16.99 16.49 5.47
CA THR A 76 18.43 16.72 5.71
C THR A 76 19.32 15.70 5.01
N LYS A 77 18.75 14.54 4.62
CA LYS A 77 19.47 13.45 3.96
C LYS A 77 19.24 13.40 2.45
N GLY A 78 18.38 14.25 1.92
CA GLY A 78 18.03 14.35 0.51
C GLY A 78 16.53 14.39 0.27
N ASP A 79 16.15 14.34 -0.97
CA ASP A 79 14.77 14.53 -1.40
C ASP A 79 14.04 13.20 -1.52
N PHE A 80 12.75 13.20 -1.16
CA PHE A 80 11.84 12.08 -1.32
C PHE A 80 10.65 12.46 -2.20
N GLN A 81 10.23 11.53 -3.03
CA GLN A 81 8.98 11.64 -3.78
C GLN A 81 8.32 10.28 -3.92
N VAL A 82 7.02 10.23 -3.74
CA VAL A 82 6.23 9.01 -3.95
C VAL A 82 5.06 9.26 -4.90
N SER A 83 4.57 8.21 -5.54
CA SER A 83 3.29 8.20 -6.22
C SER A 83 2.37 7.16 -5.62
N VAL A 84 1.09 7.46 -5.57
CA VAL A 84 0.04 6.59 -5.05
C VAL A 84 -0.84 6.14 -6.21
N VAL A 85 -1.11 4.86 -6.27
CA VAL A 85 -2.10 4.28 -7.18
C VAL A 85 -3.37 4.00 -6.38
N VAL A 86 -4.48 4.60 -6.78
CA VAL A 86 -5.80 4.39 -6.19
C VAL A 86 -6.65 3.57 -7.14
N GLN A 87 -7.29 2.53 -6.63
CA GLN A 87 -8.22 1.68 -7.36
C GLN A 87 -9.40 1.30 -6.46
N GLY A 88 -10.61 1.46 -6.98
CA GLY A 88 -11.83 1.20 -6.21
C GLY A 88 -11.98 2.07 -4.96
N GLY A 89 -11.51 3.31 -5.03
CA GLY A 89 -11.55 4.26 -3.92
C GLY A 89 -10.52 4.00 -2.81
N LYS A 90 -9.57 3.08 -3.01
CA LYS A 90 -8.57 2.68 -2.01
C LYS A 90 -7.15 2.78 -2.56
N ILE A 91 -6.20 3.01 -1.66
CA ILE A 91 -4.78 2.93 -1.98
C ILE A 91 -4.44 1.48 -2.33
N ALA A 92 -4.12 1.23 -3.61
CA ALA A 92 -3.73 -0.09 -4.10
C ALA A 92 -2.21 -0.28 -4.09
N ASN A 93 -1.46 0.80 -4.30
CA ASN A 93 0.01 0.75 -4.28
C ASN A 93 0.62 2.13 -4.01
N VAL A 94 1.84 2.13 -3.45
CA VAL A 94 2.66 3.33 -3.27
C VAL A 94 4.05 3.06 -3.85
N ASN A 95 4.46 3.87 -4.83
CA ASN A 95 5.77 3.75 -5.47
C ASN A 95 6.70 4.88 -5.01
N VAL A 96 7.92 4.55 -4.64
CA VAL A 96 8.96 5.53 -4.34
C VAL A 96 9.64 5.95 -5.64
N LEU A 97 9.47 7.21 -6.03
CA LEU A 97 10.02 7.78 -7.26
C LEU A 97 11.41 8.40 -7.03
N LEU A 98 11.62 8.98 -5.86
CA LEU A 98 12.86 9.64 -5.47
C LEU A 98 13.18 9.33 -4.02
N GLN A 99 14.43 8.98 -3.77
CA GLN A 99 15.00 8.78 -2.44
C GLN A 99 16.49 9.13 -2.45
N PRO A 100 17.10 9.47 -1.31
CA PRO A 100 18.53 9.67 -1.21
C PRO A 100 19.33 8.45 -1.63
N ASN A 101 20.40 8.66 -2.40
CA ASN A 101 21.31 7.61 -2.88
C ASN A 101 22.61 7.50 -2.07
N GLU A 102 22.74 8.22 -1.00
CA GLU A 102 23.84 8.04 -0.06
C GLU A 102 23.77 6.65 0.56
N GLU A 103 24.90 5.97 0.67
CA GLU A 103 25.00 4.56 1.08
C GLU A 103 24.32 4.29 2.44
N PHE A 104 24.56 5.15 3.41
CA PHE A 104 23.93 5.05 4.73
C PHE A 104 22.41 5.19 4.65
N SER A 105 21.91 6.16 3.88
CA SER A 105 20.48 6.37 3.66
C SER A 105 19.83 5.19 2.94
N GLN A 106 20.52 4.60 1.96
CA GLN A 106 20.03 3.43 1.24
C GLN A 106 19.88 2.20 2.16
N SER A 107 20.83 2.00 3.11
CA SER A 107 20.74 0.88 4.06
C SER A 107 19.50 0.98 4.95
N ILE A 108 19.16 2.19 5.40
CA ILE A 108 17.94 2.47 6.18
C ILE A 108 16.69 2.31 5.31
N ASN A 109 16.70 2.90 4.10
CA ASN A 109 15.57 2.90 3.19
C ASN A 109 15.17 1.49 2.76
N LYS A 110 16.12 0.58 2.56
CA LYS A 110 15.85 -0.84 2.25
C LYS A 110 14.92 -1.51 3.26
N THR A 111 15.02 -1.12 4.53
CA THR A 111 14.21 -1.71 5.60
C THR A 111 12.97 -0.89 5.92
N ALA A 112 13.07 0.44 5.89
CA ALA A 112 12.00 1.33 6.31
C ALA A 112 10.93 1.54 5.22
N LEU A 113 11.34 1.72 3.96
CA LEU A 113 10.38 2.04 2.89
C LEU A 113 9.34 0.94 2.63
N PRO A 114 9.70 -0.36 2.59
CA PRO A 114 8.69 -1.41 2.44
C PRO A 114 7.64 -1.38 3.56
N LYS A 115 8.06 -1.15 4.79
CA LYS A 115 7.15 -1.03 5.94
C LYS A 115 6.21 0.17 5.81
N TYR A 116 6.73 1.31 5.40
CA TYR A 116 5.90 2.51 5.21
C TYR A 116 4.88 2.34 4.08
N VAL A 117 5.26 1.64 3.01
CA VAL A 117 4.34 1.30 1.90
C VAL A 117 3.22 0.38 2.41
N GLU A 118 3.59 -0.68 3.12
CA GLU A 118 2.64 -1.64 3.70
C GLU A 118 1.66 -0.95 4.66
N GLU A 119 2.18 -0.18 5.61
CA GLU A 119 1.35 0.58 6.56
C GLU A 119 0.43 1.59 5.88
N ALA A 120 0.89 2.29 4.85
CA ALA A 120 0.07 3.24 4.10
C ALA A 120 -1.10 2.55 3.39
N ILE A 121 -0.88 1.36 2.84
CA ILE A 121 -1.91 0.54 2.19
C ILE A 121 -2.88 -0.01 3.25
N GLU A 122 -2.39 -0.50 4.38
CA GLU A 122 -3.24 -1.02 5.45
C GLU A 122 -4.07 0.08 6.12
N ALA A 123 -3.44 1.20 6.45
CA ALA A 123 -4.10 2.34 7.08
C ALA A 123 -4.98 3.14 6.10
N GLN A 124 -4.83 2.94 4.79
CA GLN A 124 -5.51 3.72 3.75
C GLN A 124 -5.33 5.23 3.95
N SER A 125 -4.15 5.64 4.42
CA SER A 125 -3.84 7.04 4.77
C SER A 125 -2.32 7.26 4.85
N SER A 126 -1.92 8.50 5.09
CA SER A 126 -0.53 8.87 5.43
C SER A 126 -0.23 8.74 6.93
N ASP A 127 -1.14 8.21 7.72
CA ASP A 127 -0.95 8.01 9.16
C ASP A 127 -0.23 6.69 9.43
N ILE A 128 1.07 6.73 9.20
CA ILE A 128 2.01 5.62 9.32
C ILE A 128 2.91 5.80 10.53
N ALA A 129 3.41 4.71 11.10
CA ALA A 129 4.28 4.72 12.26
C ALA A 129 5.75 4.97 11.89
N LEU A 130 6.49 5.60 12.80
CA LEU A 130 7.91 5.82 12.64
C LEU A 130 8.70 4.53 12.89
N VAL A 131 9.47 4.09 11.90
CA VAL A 131 10.49 3.05 12.09
C VAL A 131 11.72 3.66 12.78
N SER A 132 12.15 3.06 13.88
CA SER A 132 13.29 3.54 14.65
C SER A 132 14.55 3.67 13.77
N GLY A 133 15.24 4.81 13.87
CA GLY A 133 16.41 5.13 13.07
C GLY A 133 16.12 5.68 11.66
N ALA A 134 14.86 5.73 11.22
CA ALA A 134 14.47 6.17 9.88
C ALA A 134 13.69 7.49 9.86
N SER A 135 13.99 8.42 10.76
CA SER A 135 13.22 9.67 10.94
C SER A 135 13.18 10.56 9.69
N GLU A 136 14.29 10.69 8.97
CA GLU A 136 14.33 11.50 7.75
C GLU A 136 13.58 10.81 6.60
N THR A 137 13.72 9.48 6.47
CA THR A 137 12.94 8.68 5.52
C THR A 137 11.44 8.81 5.81
N PHE A 138 11.05 8.70 7.09
CA PHE A 138 9.67 8.88 7.52
C PHE A 138 9.12 10.25 7.14
N LYS A 139 9.87 11.33 7.47
CA LYS A 139 9.47 12.70 7.14
C LYS A 139 9.29 12.89 5.64
N GLY A 140 10.26 12.44 4.85
CA GLY A 140 10.25 12.57 3.40
C GLY A 140 9.12 11.77 2.75
N PHE A 141 8.99 10.50 3.11
CA PHE A 141 7.95 9.62 2.59
C PHE A 141 6.55 10.10 2.98
N LYS A 142 6.30 10.35 4.27
CA LYS A 142 5.00 10.82 4.77
C LYS A 142 4.57 12.14 4.15
N GLY A 143 5.50 13.10 4.01
CA GLY A 143 5.20 14.40 3.41
C GLY A 143 4.74 14.28 1.96
N SER A 144 5.46 13.53 1.14
CA SER A 144 5.09 13.30 -0.26
C SER A 144 3.81 12.45 -0.39
N LEU A 145 3.64 11.44 0.45
CA LEU A 145 2.43 10.61 0.50
C LEU A 145 1.19 11.43 0.83
N GLN A 146 1.27 12.31 1.84
CA GLN A 146 0.17 13.18 2.23
C GLN A 146 -0.28 14.10 1.09
N ASP A 147 0.66 14.68 0.35
CA ASP A 147 0.36 15.53 -0.80
C ASP A 147 -0.30 14.73 -1.94
N ALA A 148 0.21 13.52 -2.24
CA ALA A 148 -0.40 12.63 -3.23
C ALA A 148 -1.85 12.28 -2.86
N LEU A 149 -2.12 11.94 -1.60
CA LEU A 149 -3.44 11.61 -1.11
C LEU A 149 -4.39 12.83 -1.09
N ASN A 150 -3.88 14.02 -0.86
CA ASN A 150 -4.69 15.25 -0.96
C ASN A 150 -5.17 15.51 -2.39
N LYS A 151 -4.38 15.13 -3.38
CA LYS A 151 -4.75 15.23 -4.80
C LYS A 151 -5.78 14.16 -5.22
N ALA A 152 -5.86 13.07 -4.47
CA ALA A 152 -6.77 11.95 -4.72
C ALA A 152 -8.19 12.13 -4.11
N LYS A 153 -8.44 13.19 -3.39
CA LYS A 153 -9.72 13.48 -2.69
C LYS A 153 -10.76 14.17 -3.58
#